data_421f0448bef8942b7f9fd17a531f3980
#
_entry.id   421f0448bef8942b7f9fd17a531f3980
#
_cell.length_a   1.000
_cell.length_b   1.000
_cell.length_c   1.000
_cell.angle_alpha   90.00
_cell.angle_beta   90.00
_cell.angle_gamma   90.00
#
_symmetry.space_group_name_H-M   'P 1'
#
loop_
_entity.id
_entity.type
_entity.pdbx_description
1 polymer ?
#
loop_
_entity_poly.entity_id
_entity_poly.type
_entity_poly.pdbx_seq_one_letter_code
_entity_poly.pdbx_strand_id
1 'polypeptide(L)'
;MSLYTKLFNFVLCTISKYNIDESHGLSHSMNVLHHSYNICQSELKMNPYLENQKKIIYSSAILHDMCDNKYMDVETGLNDISDVLNSHFTTKESDTIKTIINTMSYSKVKQSGFPYLGEYQLAYHIVREADLLAAYDFDRCMIYHMNKNNTNVREAFYNAEELFNNRVLRHYEDKLLLTDYSQTQHTLLASSARIRMLNWKNILKI
;
A
#
# COMPACT_ATOMS: atom_id res chain seq x y z
N MET A 1 -2.23 -13.49 -22.09
CA MET A 1 -2.08 -13.34 -20.62
C MET A 1 -2.91 -12.16 -20.18
N SER A 2 -3.70 -12.26 -19.08
CA SER A 2 -4.50 -11.14 -18.58
C SER A 2 -3.60 -10.02 -18.04
N LEU A 3 -4.12 -8.78 -17.98
CA LEU A 3 -3.38 -7.64 -17.44
C LEU A 3 -2.83 -7.95 -16.03
N TYR A 4 -3.69 -8.37 -15.12
CA TYR A 4 -3.29 -8.57 -13.72
C TYR A 4 -2.25 -9.70 -13.57
N THR A 5 -2.32 -10.74 -14.40
CA THR A 5 -1.27 -11.77 -14.45
C THR A 5 0.08 -11.18 -14.86
N LYS A 6 0.10 -10.27 -15.85
CA LYS A 6 1.34 -9.59 -16.25
C LYS A 6 1.89 -8.71 -15.13
N LEU A 7 1.01 -7.96 -14.44
CA LEU A 7 1.41 -7.08 -13.34
C LEU A 7 1.98 -7.88 -12.16
N PHE A 8 1.35 -8.98 -11.77
CA PHE A 8 1.89 -9.82 -10.70
C PHE A 8 3.19 -10.52 -11.09
N ASN A 9 3.35 -10.93 -12.34
CA ASN A 9 4.64 -11.43 -12.84
C ASN A 9 5.72 -10.34 -12.78
N PHE A 10 5.38 -9.10 -13.15
CA PHE A 10 6.29 -7.96 -13.02
C PHE A 10 6.68 -7.73 -11.56
N VAL A 11 5.73 -7.77 -10.61
CA VAL A 11 6.00 -7.68 -9.16
C VAL A 11 7.00 -8.76 -8.73
N LEU A 12 6.77 -10.03 -9.10
CA LEU A 12 7.68 -11.13 -8.78
C LEU A 12 9.09 -10.92 -9.33
N CYS A 13 9.20 -10.49 -10.60
CA CYS A 13 10.50 -10.19 -11.22
C CYS A 13 11.21 -9.03 -10.51
N THR A 14 10.48 -7.96 -10.16
CA THR A 14 11.02 -6.79 -9.47
C THR A 14 11.49 -7.15 -8.06
N ILE A 15 10.71 -7.91 -7.29
CA ILE A 15 11.09 -8.43 -5.97
C ILE A 15 12.42 -9.19 -6.06
N SER A 16 12.55 -10.10 -7.03
CA SER A 16 13.77 -10.88 -7.23
C SER A 16 14.96 -10.01 -7.66
N LYS A 17 14.72 -9.06 -8.59
CA LYS A 17 15.78 -8.18 -9.15
C LYS A 17 16.39 -7.27 -8.09
N TYR A 18 15.57 -6.72 -7.22
CA TYR A 18 15.98 -5.71 -6.24
C TYR A 18 16.04 -6.21 -4.79
N ASN A 19 15.89 -7.52 -4.60
CA ASN A 19 15.88 -8.16 -3.29
C ASN A 19 14.92 -7.46 -2.30
N ILE A 20 13.70 -7.19 -2.78
CA ILE A 20 12.65 -6.59 -1.94
C ILE A 20 12.21 -7.63 -0.92
N ASP A 21 12.21 -7.28 0.35
CA ASP A 21 11.84 -8.18 1.42
C ASP A 21 10.33 -8.50 1.45
N GLU A 22 9.97 -9.55 2.18
CA GLU A 22 8.61 -10.07 2.24
C GLU A 22 7.58 -9.02 2.73
N SER A 23 8.00 -8.04 3.52
CA SER A 23 7.11 -6.99 4.02
C SER A 23 6.55 -6.07 2.93
N HIS A 24 7.25 -5.96 1.78
CA HIS A 24 6.84 -5.20 0.58
C HIS A 24 6.69 -6.13 -0.64
N GLY A 25 6.56 -7.42 -0.41
CA GLY A 25 6.49 -8.45 -1.42
C GLY A 25 5.09 -8.67 -2.02
N LEU A 26 4.94 -9.81 -2.69
CA LEU A 26 3.71 -10.18 -3.40
C LEU A 26 2.47 -10.23 -2.49
N SER A 27 2.61 -10.76 -1.28
CA SER A 27 1.50 -10.86 -0.33
C SER A 27 0.96 -9.48 0.04
N HIS A 28 1.84 -8.49 0.23
CA HIS A 28 1.44 -7.11 0.49
C HIS A 28 0.70 -6.49 -0.71
N SER A 29 1.24 -6.64 -1.93
CA SER A 29 0.56 -6.17 -3.15
C SER A 29 -0.84 -6.78 -3.32
N MET A 30 -1.01 -8.07 -3.00
CA MET A 30 -2.33 -8.73 -3.02
C MET A 30 -3.27 -8.16 -1.96
N ASN A 31 -2.77 -7.88 -0.76
CA ASN A 31 -3.56 -7.31 0.33
C ASN A 31 -4.02 -5.88 0.00
N VAL A 32 -3.14 -5.05 -0.55
CA VAL A 32 -3.50 -3.70 -1.00
C VAL A 32 -4.52 -3.74 -2.15
N LEU A 33 -4.37 -4.67 -3.10
CA LEU A 33 -5.38 -4.88 -4.15
C LEU A 33 -6.74 -5.27 -3.55
N HIS A 34 -6.76 -6.17 -2.56
CA HIS A 34 -8.01 -6.59 -1.91
C HIS A 34 -8.70 -5.42 -1.19
N HIS A 35 -7.98 -4.62 -0.44
CA HIS A 35 -8.52 -3.41 0.18
C HIS A 35 -9.00 -2.40 -0.86
N SER A 36 -8.22 -2.17 -1.92
CA SER A 36 -8.63 -1.28 -3.04
C SER A 36 -9.93 -1.74 -3.70
N TYR A 37 -10.10 -3.05 -3.91
CA TYR A 37 -11.33 -3.61 -4.44
C TYR A 37 -12.51 -3.30 -3.51
N ASN A 38 -12.38 -3.56 -2.22
CA ASN A 38 -13.48 -3.36 -1.25
C ASN A 38 -13.86 -1.89 -1.11
N ILE A 39 -12.88 -0.98 -1.02
CA ILE A 39 -13.13 0.47 -1.00
C ILE A 39 -13.84 0.89 -2.28
N CYS A 40 -13.32 0.48 -3.44
CA CYS A 40 -13.91 0.80 -4.74
C CYS A 40 -15.35 0.31 -4.85
N GLN A 41 -15.67 -0.92 -4.42
CA GLN A 41 -17.04 -1.45 -4.42
C GLN A 41 -17.99 -0.64 -3.51
N SER A 42 -17.51 -0.20 -2.35
CA SER A 42 -18.28 0.67 -1.46
C SER A 42 -18.60 2.02 -2.09
N GLU A 43 -17.59 2.65 -2.72
CA GLU A 43 -17.70 3.96 -3.33
C GLU A 43 -18.51 3.97 -4.64
N LEU A 44 -18.58 2.86 -5.37
CA LEU A 44 -19.28 2.77 -6.66
C LEU A 44 -20.75 3.21 -6.61
N LYS A 45 -21.43 3.02 -5.48
CA LYS A 45 -22.86 3.39 -5.34
C LYS A 45 -23.07 4.89 -5.50
N MET A 46 -22.16 5.69 -4.94
CA MET A 46 -22.23 7.15 -4.98
C MET A 46 -21.43 7.74 -6.15
N ASN A 47 -20.44 6.97 -6.65
CA ASN A 47 -19.47 7.39 -7.66
C ASN A 47 -19.41 6.39 -8.83
N PRO A 48 -20.48 6.24 -9.66
CA PRO A 48 -20.54 5.22 -10.72
C PRO A 48 -19.42 5.33 -11.77
N TYR A 49 -18.83 6.52 -11.95
CA TYR A 49 -17.71 6.75 -12.88
C TYR A 49 -16.45 5.95 -12.52
N LEU A 50 -16.32 5.50 -11.26
CA LEU A 50 -15.22 4.63 -10.82
C LEU A 50 -15.19 3.29 -11.58
N GLU A 51 -16.31 2.85 -12.16
CA GLU A 51 -16.33 1.64 -13.00
C GLU A 51 -15.29 1.72 -14.11
N ASN A 52 -15.16 2.88 -14.75
CA ASN A 52 -14.19 3.12 -15.81
C ASN A 52 -12.74 3.31 -15.28
N GLN A 53 -12.59 3.56 -13.98
CA GLN A 53 -11.29 3.77 -13.34
C GLN A 53 -10.74 2.52 -12.63
N LYS A 54 -11.51 1.45 -12.52
CA LYS A 54 -11.10 0.21 -11.83
C LYS A 54 -9.76 -0.31 -12.29
N LYS A 55 -9.51 -0.24 -13.59
CA LYS A 55 -8.25 -0.72 -14.19
C LYS A 55 -7.05 0.09 -13.68
N ILE A 56 -7.18 1.40 -13.54
CA ILE A 56 -6.17 2.29 -12.96
C ILE A 56 -5.97 1.99 -11.48
N ILE A 57 -7.07 1.93 -10.70
CA ILE A 57 -7.06 1.66 -9.26
C ILE A 57 -6.32 0.36 -8.96
N TYR A 58 -6.74 -0.75 -9.60
CA TYR A 58 -6.18 -2.06 -9.28
C TYR A 58 -4.74 -2.22 -9.77
N SER A 59 -4.38 -1.61 -10.91
CA SER A 59 -2.99 -1.62 -11.36
C SER A 59 -2.08 -0.79 -10.46
N SER A 60 -2.54 0.39 -10.01
CA SER A 60 -1.81 1.19 -9.03
C SER A 60 -1.61 0.43 -7.71
N ALA A 61 -2.64 -0.25 -7.22
CA ALA A 61 -2.58 -1.05 -6.01
C ALA A 61 -1.56 -2.22 -6.11
N ILE A 62 -1.52 -2.91 -7.26
CA ILE A 62 -0.56 -4.00 -7.48
C ILE A 62 0.88 -3.49 -7.54
N LEU A 63 1.10 -2.32 -8.16
CA LEU A 63 2.43 -1.81 -8.48
C LEU A 63 2.99 -0.81 -7.45
N HIS A 64 2.25 -0.44 -6.41
CA HIS A 64 2.52 0.72 -5.57
C HIS A 64 3.92 0.76 -4.93
N ASP A 65 4.50 -0.39 -4.60
CA ASP A 65 5.83 -0.50 -3.99
C ASP A 65 6.96 -0.80 -5.00
N MET A 66 6.64 -0.94 -6.30
CA MET A 66 7.60 -1.37 -7.32
C MET A 66 8.52 -0.24 -7.82
N CYS A 67 8.53 0.91 -7.16
CA CYS A 67 9.48 2.00 -7.36
C CYS A 67 9.88 2.66 -6.01
N ASP A 68 9.85 1.91 -4.90
CA ASP A 68 10.21 2.46 -3.59
C ASP A 68 11.73 2.72 -3.50
N ASN A 69 12.08 3.94 -3.12
CA ASN A 69 13.47 4.41 -2.97
C ASN A 69 14.29 3.67 -1.91
N LYS A 70 13.64 2.85 -1.07
CA LYS A 70 14.33 1.95 -0.13
C LYS A 70 15.10 0.82 -0.82
N TYR A 71 14.66 0.44 -2.03
CA TYR A 71 15.16 -0.74 -2.74
C TYR A 71 15.80 -0.39 -4.08
N MET A 72 15.37 0.69 -4.74
CA MET A 72 15.82 1.03 -6.08
C MET A 72 15.79 2.54 -6.34
N ASP A 73 16.41 2.96 -7.44
CA ASP A 73 16.19 4.29 -7.97
C ASP A 73 14.76 4.46 -8.48
N VAL A 74 14.08 5.52 -8.01
CA VAL A 74 12.65 5.77 -8.30
C VAL A 74 12.40 5.96 -9.79
N GLU A 75 13.29 6.66 -10.50
CA GLU A 75 13.12 6.92 -11.94
C GLU A 75 13.23 5.62 -12.74
N THR A 76 14.20 4.78 -12.40
CA THR A 76 14.35 3.44 -12.99
C THR A 76 13.11 2.59 -12.74
N GLY A 77 12.59 2.56 -11.50
CA GLY A 77 11.37 1.83 -11.17
C GLY A 77 10.14 2.32 -11.95
N LEU A 78 9.97 3.64 -12.09
CA LEU A 78 8.88 4.23 -12.86
C LEU A 78 8.99 3.95 -14.37
N ASN A 79 10.20 3.86 -14.91
CA ASN A 79 10.43 3.47 -16.31
C ASN A 79 10.09 2.00 -16.52
N ASP A 80 10.55 1.09 -15.65
CA ASP A 80 10.20 -0.34 -15.69
C ASP A 80 8.67 -0.52 -15.61
N ILE A 81 7.98 0.25 -14.76
CA ILE A 81 6.50 0.26 -14.67
C ILE A 81 5.88 0.77 -15.98
N SER A 82 6.39 1.82 -16.59
CA SER A 82 5.88 2.35 -17.86
C SER A 82 5.90 1.27 -18.94
N ASP A 83 6.98 0.49 -19.03
CA ASP A 83 7.12 -0.56 -20.04
C ASP A 83 6.05 -1.66 -19.89
N VAL A 84 5.72 -2.06 -18.67
CA VAL A 84 4.66 -3.06 -18.46
C VAL A 84 3.25 -2.51 -18.71
N LEU A 85 3.05 -1.18 -18.54
CA LEU A 85 1.76 -0.52 -18.77
C LEU A 85 1.48 -0.20 -20.23
N ASN A 86 2.52 0.08 -21.05
CA ASN A 86 2.42 0.60 -22.43
C ASN A 86 1.45 -0.16 -23.35
N SER A 87 1.31 -1.47 -23.19
CA SER A 87 0.42 -2.29 -24.04
C SER A 87 -1.04 -2.33 -23.59
N HIS A 88 -1.37 -1.70 -22.45
CA HIS A 88 -2.66 -1.84 -21.78
C HIS A 88 -3.33 -0.52 -21.42
N PHE A 89 -2.60 0.58 -21.42
CA PHE A 89 -3.06 1.90 -20.96
C PHE A 89 -2.70 2.97 -21.99
N THR A 90 -3.52 4.01 -22.06
CA THR A 90 -3.15 5.24 -22.74
C THR A 90 -2.04 5.96 -21.97
N THR A 91 -1.34 6.89 -22.62
CA THR A 91 -0.31 7.71 -21.96
C THR A 91 -0.86 8.41 -20.71
N LYS A 92 -2.06 9.02 -20.82
CA LYS A 92 -2.72 9.70 -19.68
C LYS A 92 -2.98 8.75 -18.50
N GLU A 93 -3.50 7.55 -18.76
CA GLU A 93 -3.76 6.55 -17.73
C GLU A 93 -2.45 6.05 -17.08
N SER A 94 -1.43 5.78 -17.89
CA SER A 94 -0.11 5.37 -17.42
C SER A 94 0.52 6.44 -16.53
N ASP A 95 0.46 7.72 -16.93
CA ASP A 95 0.96 8.84 -16.12
C ASP A 95 0.16 9.01 -14.83
N THR A 96 -1.15 8.77 -14.87
CA THR A 96 -2.00 8.77 -13.67
C THR A 96 -1.57 7.67 -12.70
N ILE A 97 -1.36 6.44 -13.16
CA ILE A 97 -0.88 5.33 -12.32
C ILE A 97 0.46 5.68 -11.69
N LYS A 98 1.43 6.17 -12.47
CA LYS A 98 2.75 6.58 -11.96
C LYS A 98 2.64 7.72 -10.93
N THR A 99 1.76 8.69 -11.16
CA THR A 99 1.53 9.78 -10.21
C THR A 99 0.96 9.27 -8.90
N ILE A 100 -0.05 8.38 -8.96
CA ILE A 100 -0.63 7.73 -7.76
C ILE A 100 0.49 7.04 -6.97
N ILE A 101 1.22 6.13 -7.60
CA ILE A 101 2.28 5.34 -6.97
C ILE A 101 3.36 6.24 -6.35
N ASN A 102 3.80 7.25 -7.10
CA ASN A 102 4.89 8.11 -6.65
C ASN A 102 4.51 9.09 -5.53
N THR A 103 3.21 9.34 -5.27
CA THR A 103 2.78 10.37 -4.30
C THR A 103 1.99 9.83 -3.11
N MET A 104 1.57 8.56 -3.13
CA MET A 104 0.62 8.02 -2.16
C MET A 104 1.21 7.64 -0.80
N SER A 105 2.53 7.51 -0.68
CA SER A 105 3.14 7.03 0.56
C SER A 105 2.86 7.97 1.73
N TYR A 106 2.71 7.40 2.93
CA TYR A 106 2.45 8.16 4.15
C TYR A 106 3.40 9.36 4.34
N SER A 107 4.70 9.15 4.15
CA SER A 107 5.71 10.20 4.34
C SER A 107 5.54 11.35 3.35
N LYS A 108 5.28 11.05 2.07
CA LYS A 108 5.04 12.07 1.04
C LYS A 108 3.78 12.86 1.31
N VAL A 109 2.70 12.20 1.72
CA VAL A 109 1.44 12.86 2.09
C VAL A 109 1.61 13.76 3.32
N LYS A 110 2.33 13.31 4.34
CA LYS A 110 2.61 14.14 5.53
C LYS A 110 3.47 15.36 5.21
N GLN A 111 4.36 15.25 4.23
CA GLN A 111 5.25 16.34 3.82
C GLN A 111 4.58 17.35 2.89
N SER A 112 3.82 16.87 1.90
CA SER A 112 3.36 17.69 0.77
C SER A 112 1.83 17.77 0.61
N GLY A 113 1.07 17.05 1.47
CA GLY A 113 -0.38 16.93 1.34
C GLY A 113 -0.78 16.00 0.19
N PHE A 114 -2.04 16.05 -0.19
CA PHE A 114 -2.57 15.28 -1.31
C PHE A 114 -2.31 16.01 -2.64
N PRO A 115 -1.82 15.31 -3.67
CA PRO A 115 -1.74 15.88 -5.00
C PRO A 115 -3.15 16.12 -5.58
N TYR A 116 -3.27 17.04 -6.52
CA TYR A 116 -4.51 17.23 -7.27
C TYR A 116 -4.48 16.39 -8.56
N LEU A 117 -5.40 15.41 -8.66
CA LEU A 117 -5.51 14.52 -9.81
C LEU A 117 -6.83 14.67 -10.60
N GLY A 118 -7.58 15.75 -10.37
CA GLY A 118 -8.84 16.01 -11.08
C GLY A 118 -9.82 14.83 -10.97
N GLU A 119 -10.26 14.30 -12.11
CA GLU A 119 -11.21 13.18 -12.18
C GLU A 119 -10.72 11.88 -11.49
N TYR A 120 -9.40 11.71 -11.33
CA TYR A 120 -8.78 10.55 -10.69
C TYR A 120 -8.52 10.74 -9.18
N GLN A 121 -9.01 11.83 -8.59
CA GLN A 121 -8.76 12.13 -7.18
C GLN A 121 -9.26 11.03 -6.25
N LEU A 122 -10.46 10.49 -6.49
CA LEU A 122 -11.00 9.41 -5.67
C LEU A 122 -10.25 8.09 -5.91
N ALA A 123 -9.84 7.80 -7.14
CA ALA A 123 -8.99 6.65 -7.43
C ALA A 123 -7.66 6.70 -6.65
N TYR A 124 -7.04 7.87 -6.55
CA TYR A 124 -5.86 8.10 -5.71
C TYR A 124 -6.15 7.78 -4.24
N HIS A 125 -7.26 8.31 -3.68
CA HIS A 125 -7.60 8.05 -2.28
C HIS A 125 -7.87 6.57 -2.01
N ILE A 126 -8.56 5.87 -2.93
CA ILE A 126 -8.82 4.42 -2.81
C ILE A 126 -7.52 3.64 -2.69
N VAL A 127 -6.55 3.87 -3.57
CA VAL A 127 -5.27 3.14 -3.55
C VAL A 127 -4.45 3.46 -2.31
N ARG A 128 -4.34 4.75 -1.96
CA ARG A 128 -3.62 5.22 -0.79
C ARG A 128 -4.20 4.67 0.52
N GLU A 129 -5.53 4.68 0.65
CA GLU A 129 -6.20 4.18 1.85
C GLU A 129 -6.12 2.66 1.95
N ALA A 130 -6.11 1.96 0.82
CA ALA A 130 -5.88 0.53 0.78
C ALA A 130 -4.50 0.15 1.34
N ASP A 131 -3.45 0.88 0.99
CA ASP A 131 -2.11 0.68 1.57
C ASP A 131 -2.10 0.99 3.08
N LEU A 132 -2.74 2.10 3.50
CA LEU A 132 -2.88 2.43 4.92
C LEU A 132 -3.64 1.35 5.72
N LEU A 133 -4.67 0.71 5.13
CA LEU A 133 -5.37 -0.41 5.77
C LEU A 133 -4.49 -1.66 5.80
N ALA A 134 -3.74 -1.95 4.75
CA ALA A 134 -2.80 -3.07 4.73
C ALA A 134 -1.64 -2.91 5.75
N ALA A 135 -1.34 -1.66 6.15
CA ALA A 135 -0.33 -1.37 7.16
C ALA A 135 -0.69 -1.86 8.59
N TYR A 136 -1.95 -2.24 8.85
CA TYR A 136 -2.37 -2.79 10.14
C TYR A 136 -1.88 -4.23 10.39
N ASP A 137 -1.20 -4.86 9.45
CA ASP A 137 -0.51 -6.14 9.65
C ASP A 137 0.74 -5.94 10.52
N PHE A 138 0.61 -6.25 11.82
CA PHE A 138 1.70 -6.09 12.79
C PHE A 138 2.89 -7.00 12.49
N ASP A 139 2.62 -8.23 12.06
CA ASP A 139 3.69 -9.19 11.76
C ASP A 139 4.51 -8.73 10.56
N ARG A 140 3.88 -8.15 9.54
CA ARG A 140 4.57 -7.54 8.40
C ARG A 140 5.53 -6.43 8.85
N CYS A 141 5.12 -5.61 9.82
CA CYS A 141 5.97 -4.56 10.38
C CYS A 141 7.18 -5.15 11.11
N MET A 142 7.00 -6.22 11.88
CA MET A 142 8.11 -6.94 12.52
C MET A 142 9.08 -7.52 11.47
N ILE A 143 8.57 -8.17 10.41
CA ILE A 143 9.37 -8.72 9.31
C ILE A 143 10.23 -7.62 8.68
N TYR A 144 9.66 -6.44 8.42
CA TYR A 144 10.40 -5.30 7.89
C TYR A 144 11.58 -4.91 8.79
N HIS A 145 11.37 -4.80 10.10
CA HIS A 145 12.43 -4.43 11.03
C HIS A 145 13.51 -5.50 11.16
N MET A 146 13.11 -6.78 11.14
CA MET A 146 14.06 -7.89 11.15
C MET A 146 14.97 -7.87 9.91
N ASN A 147 14.40 -7.66 8.73
CA ASN A 147 15.16 -7.66 7.48
C ASN A 147 16.02 -6.39 7.31
N LYS A 148 15.42 -5.21 7.48
CA LYS A 148 16.11 -3.94 7.22
C LYS A 148 17.20 -3.63 8.24
N ASN A 149 16.95 -3.90 9.51
CA ASN A 149 17.84 -3.52 10.60
C ASN A 149 18.68 -4.71 11.09
N ASN A 150 18.48 -5.90 10.50
CA ASN A 150 19.09 -7.15 10.95
C ASN A 150 18.93 -7.37 12.47
N THR A 151 17.73 -7.04 12.98
CA THR A 151 17.42 -7.11 14.42
C THR A 151 16.87 -8.49 14.78
N ASN A 152 16.98 -8.86 16.06
CA ASN A 152 16.31 -10.04 16.58
C ASN A 152 14.79 -9.77 16.74
N VAL A 153 14.02 -10.83 16.96
CA VAL A 153 12.55 -10.76 17.04
C VAL A 153 12.03 -9.83 18.14
N ARG A 154 12.75 -9.72 19.28
CA ARG A 154 12.37 -8.85 20.40
C ARG A 154 12.55 -7.37 20.06
N GLU A 155 13.67 -7.02 19.46
CA GLU A 155 13.94 -5.66 18.98
C GLU A 155 12.97 -5.28 17.86
N ALA A 156 12.72 -6.20 16.92
CA ALA A 156 11.75 -6.00 15.86
C ALA A 156 10.33 -5.73 16.42
N PHE A 157 9.95 -6.42 17.49
CA PHE A 157 8.68 -6.18 18.18
C PHE A 157 8.61 -4.75 18.74
N TYR A 158 9.62 -4.27 19.47
CA TYR A 158 9.60 -2.92 20.02
C TYR A 158 9.57 -1.83 18.94
N ASN A 159 10.36 -2.01 17.88
CA ASN A 159 10.34 -1.08 16.75
C ASN A 159 8.97 -1.05 16.04
N ALA A 160 8.35 -2.23 15.86
CA ALA A 160 7.02 -2.33 15.29
C ALA A 160 5.95 -1.71 16.20
N GLU A 161 6.01 -1.95 17.52
CA GLU A 161 5.10 -1.37 18.51
C GLU A 161 5.19 0.16 18.51
N GLU A 162 6.40 0.71 18.49
CA GLU A 162 6.63 2.15 18.39
C GLU A 162 6.02 2.74 17.11
N LEU A 163 6.29 2.11 15.95
CA LEU A 163 5.72 2.53 14.69
C LEU A 163 4.18 2.48 14.69
N PHE A 164 3.60 1.43 15.26
CA PHE A 164 2.14 1.31 15.37
C PHE A 164 1.54 2.42 16.20
N ASN A 165 2.09 2.68 17.38
CA ASN A 165 1.58 3.72 18.29
C ASN A 165 1.74 5.13 17.71
N ASN A 166 2.88 5.41 17.06
CA ASN A 166 3.21 6.75 16.57
C ASN A 166 2.63 7.05 15.18
N ARG A 167 2.24 6.01 14.40
CA ARG A 167 1.79 6.18 13.02
C ARG A 167 0.53 5.37 12.69
N VAL A 168 0.59 4.03 12.71
CA VAL A 168 -0.46 3.18 12.12
C VAL A 168 -1.79 3.36 12.83
N LEU A 169 -1.80 3.33 14.17
CA LEU A 169 -3.01 3.49 14.96
C LEU A 169 -3.58 4.93 14.93
N ARG A 170 -2.83 5.87 14.36
CA ARG A 170 -3.24 7.28 14.24
C ARG A 170 -3.78 7.67 12.87
N HIS A 171 -3.83 6.76 11.91
CA HIS A 171 -4.29 7.09 10.55
C HIS A 171 -5.67 7.78 10.52
N TYR A 172 -6.59 7.39 11.41
CA TYR A 172 -7.92 8.01 11.52
C TYR A 172 -7.84 9.40 12.17
N GLU A 173 -7.14 9.54 13.28
CA GLU A 173 -6.94 10.82 14.00
C GLU A 173 -6.22 11.84 13.10
N ASP A 174 -5.24 11.38 12.33
CA ASP A 174 -4.48 12.19 11.37
C ASP A 174 -5.28 12.51 10.08
N LYS A 175 -6.58 12.14 10.03
CA LYS A 175 -7.50 12.38 8.90
C LYS A 175 -6.99 11.85 7.55
N LEU A 176 -6.33 10.70 7.60
CA LEU A 176 -5.79 10.05 6.41
C LEU A 176 -6.79 9.07 5.77
N LEU A 177 -7.86 8.68 6.44
CA LEU A 177 -8.90 7.80 5.95
C LEU A 177 -10.14 8.65 5.63
N LEU A 178 -10.45 8.80 4.35
CA LEU A 178 -11.50 9.69 3.85
C LEU A 178 -12.77 8.95 3.44
N THR A 179 -12.65 7.67 3.01
CA THR A 179 -13.78 6.86 2.59
C THR A 179 -14.46 6.21 3.80
N ASP A 180 -15.79 6.08 3.76
CA ASP A 180 -16.57 5.48 4.85
C ASP A 180 -16.13 4.03 5.13
N TYR A 181 -15.82 3.28 4.08
CA TYR A 181 -15.31 1.91 4.21
C TYR A 181 -14.01 1.89 5.02
N SER A 182 -13.04 2.75 4.67
CA SER A 182 -11.74 2.78 5.34
C SER A 182 -11.86 3.19 6.80
N GLN A 183 -12.74 4.15 7.11
CA GLN A 183 -13.01 4.58 8.49
C GLN A 183 -13.64 3.46 9.32
N THR A 184 -14.55 2.68 8.73
CA THR A 184 -15.15 1.53 9.40
C THR A 184 -14.12 0.41 9.62
N GLN A 185 -13.36 0.06 8.59
CA GLN A 185 -12.35 -1.00 8.65
C GLN A 185 -11.22 -0.68 9.61
N HIS A 186 -10.81 0.59 9.71
CA HIS A 186 -9.80 1.04 10.67
C HIS A 186 -10.08 0.53 12.09
N THR A 187 -11.31 0.65 12.58
CA THR A 187 -11.66 0.24 13.94
C THR A 187 -11.44 -1.26 14.19
N LEU A 188 -11.82 -2.08 13.21
CA LEU A 188 -11.65 -3.53 13.28
C LEU A 188 -10.17 -3.92 13.21
N LEU A 189 -9.45 -3.35 12.25
CA LEU A 189 -8.03 -3.63 12.04
C LEU A 189 -7.17 -3.16 13.22
N ALA A 190 -7.45 -1.97 13.78
CA ALA A 190 -6.76 -1.47 14.96
C ALA A 190 -6.97 -2.38 16.19
N SER A 191 -8.19 -2.89 16.37
CA SER A 191 -8.48 -3.84 17.45
C SER A 191 -7.72 -5.16 17.25
N SER A 192 -7.73 -5.70 16.02
CA SER A 192 -6.99 -6.92 15.67
C SER A 192 -5.47 -6.76 15.87
N ALA A 193 -4.91 -5.63 15.45
CA ALA A 193 -3.50 -5.33 15.62
C ALA A 193 -3.11 -5.26 17.12
N ARG A 194 -3.92 -4.59 17.97
CA ARG A 194 -3.69 -4.54 19.42
C ARG A 194 -3.71 -5.93 20.07
N ILE A 195 -4.64 -6.80 19.66
CA ILE A 195 -4.67 -8.20 20.13
C ILE A 195 -3.41 -8.93 19.66
N ARG A 196 -2.98 -8.73 18.41
CA ARG A 196 -1.76 -9.34 17.88
C ARG A 196 -0.51 -8.90 18.64
N MET A 197 -0.39 -7.60 18.95
CA MET A 197 0.68 -7.04 19.79
C MET A 197 0.71 -7.68 21.19
N LEU A 198 -0.48 -7.81 21.83
CA LEU A 198 -0.59 -8.45 23.14
C LEU A 198 -0.15 -9.94 23.10
N ASN A 199 -0.56 -10.66 22.05
CA ASN A 199 -0.13 -12.06 21.86
C ASN A 199 1.39 -12.17 21.73
N TRP A 200 2.01 -11.28 20.95
CA TRP A 200 3.48 -11.24 20.85
C TRP A 200 4.16 -10.93 22.19
N LYS A 201 3.63 -9.99 22.99
CA LYS A 201 4.14 -9.74 24.35
C LYS A 201 4.14 -11.00 25.20
N ASN A 202 3.04 -11.74 25.17
CA ASN A 202 2.93 -13.00 25.90
C ASN A 202 3.92 -14.07 25.41
N ILE A 203 4.09 -14.21 24.09
CA ILE A 203 5.05 -15.15 23.46
C ILE A 203 6.48 -14.78 23.86
N LEU A 204 6.84 -13.52 23.79
CA LEU A 204 8.18 -13.01 24.08
C LEU A 204 8.45 -12.84 25.60
N LYS A 205 7.43 -12.97 26.43
CA LYS A 205 7.49 -12.75 27.89
C LYS A 205 8.03 -11.35 28.25
N ILE A 206 7.40 -10.31 27.70
CA ILE A 206 7.76 -8.91 27.88
C ILE A 206 6.51 -8.09 28.25
#